data_147e6b0729220e60cff0dc8777fc68ec
#
_entry.id   147e6b0729220e60cff0dc8777fc68ec
#
_cell.length_a   1.000
_cell.length_b   1.000
_cell.length_c   1.000
_cell.angle_alpha   90.00
_cell.angle_beta   90.00
_cell.angle_gamma   90.00
#
_symmetry.space_group_name_H-M   'P 1'
#
loop_
_entity.id
_entity.type
_entity.pdbx_description
1 polymer ?
#
loop_
_entity_poly.entity_id
_entity_poly.type
_entity_poly.pdbx_seq_one_letter_code
_entity_poly.pdbx_strand_id
1 'polypeptide(L)'
;IMEKTYHFTGIKGSGMSALALMLHQIGKKVQGSDSTDYFFTQRGLEQANVPLLPFDEKNIKPEFELIAGNAFRDDNNVEIAFAHKNGFPFKRYHEFLGHFMEDFTSIGVAGAHGKTSTTGMLAHVMSNIVDTSYLIGDGTGRGIEGSEYFVFESDEYERHFMPYHPEYTIMTNIDFDHP
;
A
#
# COMPACT_ATOMS: atom_id res chain seq x y z
N ILE A 1 -1.22 -25.18 5.06
CA ILE A 1 -1.17 -23.73 5.38
C ILE A 1 -2.25 -23.08 4.52
N MET A 2 -3.34 -22.62 5.14
CA MET A 2 -4.40 -21.93 4.41
C MET A 2 -3.89 -20.58 3.90
N GLU A 3 -4.11 -20.33 2.61
CA GLU A 3 -3.74 -19.08 1.98
C GLU A 3 -4.54 -17.93 2.59
N LYS A 4 -3.83 -16.90 3.05
CA LYS A 4 -4.43 -15.74 3.69
C LYS A 4 -5.02 -14.79 2.65
N THR A 5 -6.24 -14.30 2.88
CA THR A 5 -6.83 -13.27 2.03
C THR A 5 -6.56 -11.89 2.63
N TYR A 6 -6.12 -10.97 1.79
CA TYR A 6 -5.90 -9.56 2.12
C TYR A 6 -7.10 -8.76 1.65
N HIS A 7 -7.78 -8.10 2.59
CA HIS A 7 -8.92 -7.24 2.30
C HIS A 7 -8.57 -5.78 2.54
N PHE A 8 -8.77 -4.95 1.53
CA PHE A 8 -8.46 -3.52 1.54
C PHE A 8 -9.76 -2.70 1.65
N THR A 9 -10.00 -2.07 2.79
CA THR A 9 -11.09 -1.10 2.95
C THR A 9 -10.63 0.26 2.44
N GLY A 10 -11.22 0.72 1.34
CA GLY A 10 -10.78 1.92 0.61
C GLY A 10 -9.73 1.62 -0.46
N ILE A 11 -9.88 0.52 -1.18
CA ILE A 11 -8.91 0.00 -2.14
C ILE A 11 -8.60 0.95 -3.30
N LYS A 12 -9.51 1.86 -3.64
CA LYS A 12 -9.34 2.79 -4.76
C LYS A 12 -8.42 3.99 -4.46
N GLY A 13 -7.99 4.16 -3.21
CA GLY A 13 -6.96 5.14 -2.88
C GLY A 13 -5.66 4.86 -3.62
N SER A 14 -4.87 5.91 -3.94
CA SER A 14 -3.64 5.77 -4.75
C SER A 14 -2.63 4.80 -4.13
N GLY A 15 -2.29 4.98 -2.86
CA GLY A 15 -1.38 4.06 -2.17
C GLY A 15 -1.98 2.68 -1.99
N MET A 16 -3.25 2.61 -1.62
CA MET A 16 -3.97 1.36 -1.38
C MET A 16 -4.06 0.51 -2.66
N SER A 17 -4.42 1.11 -3.79
CA SER A 17 -4.51 0.41 -5.07
C SER A 17 -3.14 -0.11 -5.54
N ALA A 18 -2.10 0.68 -5.39
CA ALA A 18 -0.74 0.28 -5.74
C ALA A 18 -0.26 -0.90 -4.89
N LEU A 19 -0.49 -0.84 -3.57
CA LEU A 19 -0.15 -1.93 -2.66
C LEU A 19 -0.94 -3.20 -2.98
N ALA A 20 -2.25 -3.07 -3.23
CA ALA A 20 -3.11 -4.20 -3.59
C ALA A 20 -2.64 -4.89 -4.87
N LEU A 21 -2.30 -4.12 -5.90
CA LEU A 21 -1.74 -4.65 -7.15
C LEU A 21 -0.41 -5.36 -6.92
N MET A 22 0.47 -4.78 -6.13
CA MET A 22 1.76 -5.39 -5.82
C MET A 22 1.59 -6.73 -5.11
N LEU A 23 0.72 -6.80 -4.10
CA LEU A 23 0.43 -8.06 -3.40
C LEU A 23 -0.17 -9.10 -4.34
N HIS A 24 -1.10 -8.70 -5.21
CA HIS A 24 -1.68 -9.58 -6.21
C HIS A 24 -0.61 -10.15 -7.15
N GLN A 25 0.31 -9.32 -7.61
CA GLN A 25 1.38 -9.72 -8.53
C GLN A 25 2.39 -10.68 -7.91
N ILE A 26 2.62 -10.60 -6.61
CA ILE A 26 3.47 -11.57 -5.90
C ILE A 26 2.74 -12.83 -5.47
N GLY A 27 1.50 -13.02 -5.94
CA GLY A 27 0.75 -14.25 -5.74
C GLY A 27 -0.17 -14.28 -4.53
N LYS A 28 -0.40 -13.14 -3.86
CA LYS A 28 -1.32 -13.07 -2.72
C LYS A 28 -2.77 -12.98 -3.20
N LYS A 29 -3.68 -13.52 -2.40
CA LYS A 29 -5.12 -13.42 -2.64
C LYS A 29 -5.60 -12.07 -2.10
N VAL A 30 -6.06 -11.20 -2.99
CA VAL A 30 -6.41 -9.81 -2.68
C VAL A 30 -7.82 -9.48 -3.13
N GLN A 31 -8.54 -8.76 -2.30
CA GLN A 31 -9.81 -8.14 -2.62
C GLN A 31 -9.91 -6.78 -1.92
N GLY A 32 -10.89 -5.99 -2.27
CA GLY A 32 -11.12 -4.74 -1.56
C GLY A 32 -12.51 -4.19 -1.76
N SER A 33 -12.82 -3.18 -0.96
CA SER A 33 -14.07 -2.46 -1.00
C SER A 33 -13.83 -0.97 -1.15
N ASP A 34 -14.81 -0.29 -1.75
CA ASP A 34 -14.78 1.17 -1.86
C ASP A 34 -16.19 1.66 -2.20
N SER A 35 -16.33 2.99 -2.33
CA SER A 35 -17.54 3.61 -2.84
C SER A 35 -17.81 3.17 -4.28
N THR A 36 -19.03 3.37 -4.74
CA THR A 36 -19.44 3.02 -6.12
C THR A 36 -18.95 4.03 -7.17
N ASP A 37 -18.37 5.15 -6.73
CA ASP A 37 -17.81 6.15 -7.64
C ASP A 37 -16.61 5.59 -8.39
N TYR A 38 -16.47 6.01 -9.65
CA TYR A 38 -15.33 5.59 -10.46
C TYR A 38 -14.10 6.43 -10.16
N PHE A 39 -12.97 5.75 -9.90
CA PHE A 39 -11.66 6.36 -9.75
C PHE A 39 -10.70 5.77 -10.80
N PHE A 40 -9.78 6.56 -11.30
CA PHE A 40 -8.85 6.11 -12.34
C PHE A 40 -7.99 4.91 -11.89
N THR A 41 -7.70 4.80 -10.61
CA THR A 41 -6.96 3.69 -10.01
C THR A 41 -7.67 2.34 -10.16
N GLN A 42 -9.00 2.37 -10.32
CA GLN A 42 -9.86 1.20 -10.47
C GLN A 42 -9.52 0.40 -11.72
N ARG A 43 -9.08 1.07 -12.78
CA ARG A 43 -8.76 0.41 -14.05
C ARG A 43 -7.70 -0.67 -13.91
N GLY A 44 -6.61 -0.38 -13.19
CA GLY A 44 -5.55 -1.36 -12.96
C GLY A 44 -6.02 -2.56 -12.14
N LEU A 45 -6.86 -2.30 -11.14
CA LEU A 45 -7.44 -3.35 -10.30
C LEU A 45 -8.38 -4.26 -11.11
N GLU A 46 -9.21 -3.68 -11.97
CA GLU A 46 -10.11 -4.44 -12.84
C GLU A 46 -9.35 -5.27 -13.87
N GLN A 47 -8.31 -4.72 -14.48
CA GLN A 47 -7.46 -5.45 -15.42
C GLN A 47 -6.75 -6.64 -14.78
N ALA A 48 -6.43 -6.54 -13.49
CA ALA A 48 -5.83 -7.62 -12.71
C ALA A 48 -6.86 -8.61 -12.16
N ASN A 49 -8.15 -8.39 -12.40
CA ASN A 49 -9.26 -9.17 -11.84
C ASN A 49 -9.28 -9.21 -10.31
N VAL A 50 -8.85 -8.13 -9.67
CA VAL A 50 -8.98 -7.97 -8.22
C VAL A 50 -10.46 -7.69 -7.90
N PRO A 51 -11.12 -8.49 -7.05
CA PRO A 51 -12.50 -8.25 -6.70
C PRO A 51 -12.69 -6.89 -6.01
N LEU A 52 -13.60 -6.08 -6.57
CA LEU A 52 -13.98 -4.77 -6.04
C LEU A 52 -15.43 -4.86 -5.54
N LEU A 53 -15.60 -4.62 -4.26
CA LEU A 53 -16.89 -4.80 -3.57
C LEU A 53 -17.39 -3.45 -3.05
N PRO A 54 -18.70 -3.27 -2.91
CA PRO A 54 -19.23 -2.14 -2.14
C PRO A 54 -18.88 -2.32 -0.66
N PHE A 55 -18.84 -1.23 0.10
CA PHE A 55 -18.69 -1.33 1.55
C PHE A 55 -19.82 -2.13 2.17
N ASP A 56 -19.47 -3.17 2.90
CA ASP A 56 -20.43 -4.03 3.58
C ASP A 56 -19.72 -4.76 4.74
N GLU A 57 -20.34 -4.83 5.90
CA GLU A 57 -19.77 -5.56 7.03
C GLU A 57 -19.52 -7.05 6.73
N LYS A 58 -20.24 -7.63 5.76
CA LYS A 58 -20.04 -9.01 5.31
C LYS A 58 -18.69 -9.24 4.66
N ASN A 59 -18.02 -8.17 4.21
CA ASN A 59 -16.68 -8.27 3.64
C ASN A 59 -15.61 -8.54 4.69
N ILE A 60 -15.93 -8.32 5.97
CA ILE A 60 -14.99 -8.42 7.07
C ILE A 60 -15.08 -9.81 7.69
N LYS A 61 -14.00 -10.56 7.63
CA LYS A 61 -13.89 -11.90 8.19
C LYS A 61 -12.69 -12.00 9.11
N PRO A 62 -12.80 -12.75 10.23
CA PRO A 62 -11.70 -12.82 11.21
C PRO A 62 -10.42 -13.44 10.67
N GLU A 63 -10.52 -14.30 9.64
CA GLU A 63 -9.37 -14.95 9.01
C GLU A 63 -8.64 -14.06 8.00
N PHE A 64 -9.21 -12.91 7.64
CA PHE A 64 -8.59 -11.98 6.68
C PHE A 64 -7.54 -11.10 7.33
N GLU A 65 -6.52 -10.74 6.57
CA GLU A 65 -5.66 -9.60 6.90
C GLU A 65 -6.38 -8.34 6.43
N LEU A 66 -6.73 -7.46 7.38
CA LEU A 66 -7.52 -6.27 7.11
C LEU A 66 -6.60 -5.05 7.02
N ILE A 67 -6.66 -4.34 5.90
CA ILE A 67 -5.91 -3.12 5.66
C ILE A 67 -6.90 -2.00 5.36
N ALA A 68 -6.79 -0.90 6.08
CA ALA A 68 -7.73 0.21 5.99
C ALA A 68 -7.04 1.52 5.56
N GLY A 69 -7.68 2.23 4.63
CA GLY A 69 -7.28 3.57 4.24
C GLY A 69 -7.50 4.57 5.38
N ASN A 70 -6.64 5.59 5.47
CA ASN A 70 -6.66 6.56 6.57
C ASN A 70 -7.93 7.43 6.61
N ALA A 71 -8.65 7.55 5.50
CA ALA A 71 -9.89 8.33 5.43
C ALA A 71 -11.09 7.65 6.11
N PHE A 72 -10.99 6.37 6.42
CA PHE A 72 -12.11 5.57 6.93
C PHE A 72 -11.97 5.31 8.42
N ARG A 73 -13.04 5.63 9.15
CA ARG A 73 -13.13 5.52 10.61
C ARG A 73 -14.45 4.89 11.00
N ASP A 74 -14.61 4.60 12.30
CA ASP A 74 -15.84 4.03 12.86
C ASP A 74 -17.08 4.86 12.54
N ASP A 75 -16.94 6.19 12.50
CA ASP A 75 -18.05 7.12 12.30
C ASP A 75 -18.46 7.31 10.84
N ASN A 76 -17.65 6.82 9.89
CA ASN A 76 -17.92 7.03 8.46
C ASN A 76 -17.82 5.77 7.60
N ASN A 77 -17.52 4.62 8.20
CA ASN A 77 -17.36 3.37 7.42
C ASN A 77 -17.86 2.16 8.18
N VAL A 78 -18.77 1.42 7.57
CA VAL A 78 -19.41 0.25 8.19
C VAL A 78 -18.44 -0.90 8.43
N GLU A 79 -17.42 -1.06 7.58
CA GLU A 79 -16.44 -2.14 7.73
C GLU A 79 -15.50 -1.87 8.91
N ILE A 80 -15.01 -0.65 9.05
CA ILE A 80 -14.17 -0.26 10.17
C ILE A 80 -14.94 -0.37 11.50
N ALA A 81 -16.17 0.13 11.53
CA ALA A 81 -17.04 0.03 12.70
C ALA A 81 -17.29 -1.43 13.10
N PHE A 82 -17.57 -2.29 12.14
CA PHE A 82 -17.81 -3.71 12.37
C PHE A 82 -16.55 -4.43 12.90
N ALA A 83 -15.40 -4.20 12.29
CA ALA A 83 -14.14 -4.78 12.73
C ALA A 83 -13.82 -4.37 14.16
N HIS A 84 -13.96 -3.10 14.48
CA HIS A 84 -13.68 -2.56 15.80
C HIS A 84 -14.65 -3.14 16.85
N LYS A 85 -15.94 -3.16 16.57
CA LYS A 85 -16.98 -3.69 17.46
C LYS A 85 -16.75 -5.18 17.80
N ASN A 86 -16.26 -5.96 16.84
CA ASN A 86 -16.08 -7.39 16.98
C ASN A 86 -14.65 -7.79 17.36
N GLY A 87 -13.77 -6.82 17.60
CA GLY A 87 -12.38 -7.07 17.99
C GLY A 87 -11.53 -7.67 16.87
N PHE A 88 -11.89 -7.45 15.62
CA PHE A 88 -11.06 -7.87 14.48
C PHE A 88 -9.99 -6.81 14.21
N PRO A 89 -8.71 -7.13 14.38
CA PRO A 89 -7.66 -6.14 14.17
C PRO A 89 -7.53 -5.78 12.69
N PHE A 90 -7.34 -4.51 12.42
CA PHE A 90 -6.95 -4.04 11.09
C PHE A 90 -5.70 -3.18 11.21
N LYS A 91 -4.91 -3.15 10.13
CA LYS A 91 -3.74 -2.28 10.03
C LYS A 91 -4.04 -1.13 9.09
N ARG A 92 -3.54 0.05 9.43
CA ARG A 92 -3.51 1.16 8.48
C ARG A 92 -2.45 0.89 7.41
N TYR A 93 -2.58 1.55 6.27
CA TYR A 93 -1.68 1.39 5.13
C TYR A 93 -0.20 1.43 5.54
N HIS A 94 0.20 2.46 6.29
CA HIS A 94 1.59 2.63 6.69
C HIS A 94 2.09 1.54 7.65
N GLU A 95 1.25 1.11 8.56
CA GLU A 95 1.59 0.01 9.48
C GLU A 95 1.81 -1.30 8.72
N PHE A 96 0.90 -1.61 7.79
CA PHE A 96 1.02 -2.81 6.98
C PHE A 96 2.29 -2.76 6.12
N LEU A 97 2.53 -1.64 5.44
CA LEU A 97 3.69 -1.46 4.58
C LEU A 97 5.00 -1.58 5.37
N GLY A 98 5.05 -1.00 6.57
CA GLY A 98 6.23 -1.11 7.45
C GLY A 98 6.57 -2.56 7.81
N HIS A 99 5.58 -3.38 8.10
CA HIS A 99 5.79 -4.80 8.34
C HIS A 99 6.14 -5.57 7.07
N PHE A 100 5.46 -5.25 5.98
CA PHE A 100 5.67 -5.93 4.70
C PHE A 100 7.10 -5.74 4.18
N MET A 101 7.66 -4.54 4.31
CA MET A 101 9.00 -4.25 3.80
C MET A 101 10.13 -4.93 4.58
N GLU A 102 9.87 -5.43 5.78
CA GLU A 102 10.87 -6.13 6.58
C GLU A 102 11.41 -7.38 5.90
N ASP A 103 10.63 -7.98 5.00
CA ASP A 103 11.03 -9.17 4.24
C ASP A 103 11.93 -8.85 3.03
N PHE A 104 12.23 -7.58 2.80
CA PHE A 104 13.02 -7.12 1.64
C PHE A 104 14.24 -6.33 2.07
N THR A 105 15.22 -6.26 1.17
CA THR A 105 16.21 -5.19 1.22
C THR A 105 15.55 -3.93 0.67
N SER A 106 15.13 -3.05 1.55
CA SER A 106 14.29 -1.92 1.21
C SER A 106 15.08 -0.64 1.02
N ILE A 107 14.67 0.16 0.04
CA ILE A 107 15.29 1.46 -0.28
C ILE A 107 14.18 2.50 -0.26
N GLY A 108 14.24 3.40 0.71
CA GLY A 108 13.29 4.52 0.84
C GLY A 108 13.84 5.78 0.18
N VAL A 109 13.01 6.45 -0.61
CA VAL A 109 13.34 7.75 -1.20
C VAL A 109 12.59 8.83 -0.43
N ALA A 110 13.33 9.67 0.27
CA ALA A 110 12.81 10.77 1.09
C ALA A 110 13.24 12.12 0.52
N GLY A 111 12.65 13.20 1.03
CA GLY A 111 12.98 14.56 0.65
C GLY A 111 11.75 15.43 0.47
N ALA A 112 11.93 16.75 0.40
CA ALA A 112 10.84 17.70 0.24
C ALA A 112 10.29 17.69 -1.19
N HIS A 113 11.14 17.53 -2.20
CA HIS A 113 10.79 17.57 -3.62
C HIS A 113 11.48 16.49 -4.42
N GLY A 114 10.86 16.04 -5.52
CA GLY A 114 11.45 15.12 -6.47
C GLY A 114 11.43 13.65 -6.05
N LYS A 115 10.72 13.29 -4.98
CA LYS A 115 10.62 11.91 -4.51
C LYS A 115 10.06 10.97 -5.56
N THR A 116 8.92 11.34 -6.16
CA THR A 116 8.23 10.49 -7.15
C THR A 116 9.11 10.24 -8.37
N SER A 117 9.74 11.29 -8.92
CA SER A 117 10.64 11.17 -10.07
C SER A 117 11.87 10.33 -9.74
N THR A 118 12.49 10.55 -8.59
CA THR A 118 13.67 9.79 -8.15
C THR A 118 13.34 8.33 -7.89
N THR A 119 12.21 8.08 -7.23
CA THR A 119 11.72 6.70 -6.97
C THR A 119 11.46 5.97 -8.29
N GLY A 120 10.81 6.63 -9.23
CA GLY A 120 10.54 6.06 -10.56
C GLY A 120 11.80 5.73 -11.34
N MET A 121 12.78 6.63 -11.33
CA MET A 121 14.08 6.40 -11.99
C MET A 121 14.84 5.24 -11.34
N LEU A 122 14.89 5.22 -10.01
CA LEU A 122 15.56 4.15 -9.27
C LEU A 122 14.92 2.79 -9.53
N ALA A 123 13.59 2.72 -9.45
CA ALA A 123 12.85 1.50 -9.74
C ALA A 123 13.10 1.01 -11.17
N HIS A 124 13.13 1.91 -12.14
CA HIS A 124 13.40 1.58 -13.52
C HIS A 124 14.81 1.01 -13.72
N VAL A 125 15.81 1.69 -13.18
CA VAL A 125 17.24 1.26 -13.31
C VAL A 125 17.43 -0.09 -12.61
N MET A 126 16.95 -0.24 -11.38
CA MET A 126 17.08 -1.49 -10.64
C MET A 126 16.36 -2.64 -11.32
N SER A 127 15.17 -2.41 -11.85
CA SER A 127 14.37 -3.44 -12.54
C SER A 127 15.07 -4.00 -13.80
N ASN A 128 15.96 -3.22 -14.39
CA ASN A 128 16.79 -3.68 -15.52
C ASN A 128 18.01 -4.51 -15.11
N ILE A 129 18.35 -4.52 -13.83
CA ILE A 129 19.53 -5.20 -13.29
C ILE A 129 19.14 -6.41 -12.46
N VAL A 130 18.11 -6.27 -11.64
CA VAL A 130 17.67 -7.27 -10.65
C VAL A 130 16.17 -7.15 -10.44
N ASP A 131 15.53 -8.28 -10.08
CA ASP A 131 14.11 -8.26 -9.75
C ASP A 131 13.85 -7.30 -8.59
N THR A 132 12.98 -6.32 -8.84
CA THR A 132 12.70 -5.23 -7.90
C THR A 132 11.20 -4.99 -7.82
N SER A 133 10.66 -5.06 -6.62
CA SER A 133 9.30 -4.61 -6.32
C SER A 133 9.34 -3.13 -5.96
N TYR A 134 8.28 -2.38 -6.28
CA TYR A 134 8.27 -0.95 -5.98
C TYR A 134 6.87 -0.39 -5.78
N LEU A 135 6.81 0.72 -5.02
CA LEU A 135 5.63 1.58 -4.85
C LEU A 135 6.03 3.04 -5.08
N ILE A 136 5.41 3.66 -6.06
CA ILE A 136 5.66 5.06 -6.44
C ILE A 136 4.45 5.91 -6.03
N GLY A 137 4.67 7.13 -5.57
CA GLY A 137 3.63 8.02 -5.05
C GLY A 137 2.55 8.45 -6.04
N ASP A 138 2.73 8.16 -7.33
CA ASP A 138 1.72 8.40 -8.38
C ASP A 138 0.64 7.30 -8.46
N GLY A 139 0.65 6.33 -7.55
CA GLY A 139 -0.25 5.19 -7.56
C GLY A 139 0.27 4.00 -8.35
N THR A 140 1.51 4.05 -8.83
CA THR A 140 2.15 2.95 -9.54
C THR A 140 2.76 1.97 -8.56
N GLY A 141 2.45 0.69 -8.73
CA GLY A 141 3.04 -0.38 -7.94
C GLY A 141 3.34 -1.58 -8.81
N ARG A 142 4.40 -2.29 -8.48
CA ARG A 142 4.75 -3.56 -9.12
C ARG A 142 5.35 -4.52 -8.10
N GLY A 143 4.84 -5.75 -8.11
CA GLY A 143 5.38 -6.85 -7.32
C GLY A 143 6.02 -7.90 -8.20
N ILE A 144 7.22 -8.32 -7.83
CA ILE A 144 7.92 -9.46 -8.44
C ILE A 144 8.07 -10.53 -7.36
N GLU A 145 7.46 -11.67 -7.57
CA GLU A 145 7.53 -12.78 -6.61
C GLU A 145 8.99 -13.20 -6.38
N GLY A 146 9.39 -13.28 -5.12
CA GLY A 146 10.75 -13.65 -4.75
C GLY A 146 11.79 -12.53 -4.90
N SER A 147 11.40 -11.30 -5.23
CA SER A 147 12.35 -10.20 -5.30
C SER A 147 12.99 -9.92 -3.94
N GLU A 148 14.30 -9.66 -3.92
CA GLU A 148 15.01 -9.25 -2.73
C GLU A 148 14.82 -7.76 -2.45
N TYR A 149 14.69 -6.94 -3.50
CA TYR A 149 14.67 -5.48 -3.39
C TYR A 149 13.27 -4.90 -3.48
N PHE A 150 13.05 -3.91 -2.64
CA PHE A 150 11.81 -3.14 -2.61
C PHE A 150 12.14 -1.65 -2.54
N VAL A 151 11.69 -0.89 -3.53
CA VAL A 151 11.89 0.57 -3.63
C VAL A 151 10.56 1.25 -3.34
N PHE A 152 10.57 2.22 -2.45
CA PHE A 152 9.35 2.94 -2.11
C PHE A 152 9.62 4.41 -1.83
N GLU A 153 8.57 5.21 -1.99
CA GLU A 153 8.58 6.62 -1.64
C GLU A 153 8.23 6.78 -0.17
N SER A 154 9.12 7.42 0.59
CA SER A 154 8.91 7.69 2.01
C SER A 154 8.31 9.08 2.18
N ASP A 155 7.01 9.13 2.45
CA ASP A 155 6.32 10.38 2.71
C ASP A 155 6.55 10.86 4.14
N GLU A 156 7.04 12.11 4.26
CA GLU A 156 7.18 12.80 5.54
C GLU A 156 5.87 13.48 5.98
N TYR A 157 4.76 13.18 5.31
CA TYR A 157 3.49 13.84 5.56
C TYR A 157 3.01 13.55 6.98
N GLU A 158 2.79 14.64 7.72
CA GLU A 158 2.22 14.66 9.08
C GLU A 158 3.10 14.10 10.20
N ARG A 159 4.27 14.64 10.47
CA ARG A 159 5.03 14.46 11.74
C ARG A 159 4.80 13.11 12.49
N HIS A 160 4.13 12.16 11.86
CA HIS A 160 4.03 10.81 12.36
C HIS A 160 5.33 10.12 12.00
N PHE A 161 6.06 9.69 13.00
CA PHE A 161 7.18 8.79 12.81
C PHE A 161 6.67 7.61 12.00
N MET A 162 6.96 7.62 10.70
CA MET A 162 6.56 6.53 9.81
C MET A 162 7.15 5.23 10.34
N PRO A 163 6.39 4.14 10.41
CA PRO A 163 6.90 2.87 10.90
C PRO A 163 7.85 2.20 9.90
N TYR A 164 8.50 3.00 9.04
CA TYR A 164 9.41 2.52 8.02
C TYR A 164 10.84 2.52 8.54
N HIS A 165 11.49 1.37 8.41
CA HIS A 165 12.89 1.20 8.72
C HIS A 165 13.59 0.65 7.48
N PRO A 166 13.76 1.47 6.40
CA PRO A 166 14.44 1.01 5.20
C PRO A 166 15.91 0.72 5.51
N GLU A 167 16.49 -0.26 4.82
CA GLU A 167 17.93 -0.54 4.93
C GLU A 167 18.76 0.58 4.32
N TYR A 168 18.25 1.20 3.25
CA TYR A 168 18.91 2.32 2.58
C TYR A 168 17.92 3.46 2.41
N THR A 169 18.41 4.67 2.58
CA THR A 169 17.61 5.88 2.35
C THR A 169 18.33 6.78 1.35
N ILE A 170 17.59 7.21 0.33
CA ILE A 170 18.04 8.24 -0.60
C ILE A 170 17.31 9.53 -0.25
N MET A 171 18.06 10.59 0.01
CA MET A 171 17.53 11.92 0.33
C MET A 171 17.70 12.82 -0.89
N THR A 172 16.60 13.28 -1.49
CA THR A 172 16.65 14.15 -2.67
C THR A 172 17.06 15.57 -2.32
N ASN A 173 16.53 16.08 -1.22
CA ASN A 173 16.83 17.40 -0.67
C ASN A 173 16.28 17.52 0.75
N ILE A 174 16.76 18.53 1.47
CA ILE A 174 16.24 18.93 2.78
C ILE A 174 15.84 20.39 2.64
N ASP A 175 14.53 20.65 2.66
CA ASP A 175 13.99 21.99 2.60
C ASP A 175 12.93 22.20 3.69
N PHE A 176 12.85 23.42 4.20
CA PHE A 176 11.86 23.81 5.21
C PHE A 176 10.53 24.19 4.52
N ASP A 177 9.83 23.21 3.98
CA ASP A 177 8.64 23.49 3.19
C ASP A 177 7.32 23.32 3.96
N HIS A 178 7.36 22.75 5.16
CA HIS A 178 6.18 22.62 6.04
C HIS A 178 6.58 22.77 7.51
N PRO A 179 6.15 23.87 8.20
CA PRO A 179 6.36 24.04 9.63
C PRO A 179 5.58 23.04 10.48
#